data_65ebdcb89d09ec756423d4c059c297c3
#
_entry.id   65ebdcb89d09ec756423d4c059c297c3
#
_cell.length_a   1.000
_cell.length_b   1.000
_cell.length_c   1.000
_cell.angle_alpha   90.00
_cell.angle_beta   90.00
_cell.angle_gamma   90.00
#
_symmetry.space_group_name_H-M   'P 1'
#
loop_
_entity.id
_entity.type
_entity.pdbx_description
1 polymer ?
#
loop_
_entity_poly.entity_id
_entity_poly.type
_entity_poly.pdbx_seq_one_letter_code
_entity_poly.pdbx_strand_id
1 'polypeptide(L)'
;MKHLSRRDFLKLCTNSLLALTGALGVGGLIRYLGYQFDPPPPSEFDIGPAMNYPLNSRTILAHIPAILIHDKKGLRAISLACTHLGCTIEQRNFGFECPCHSSRYDINGKILKGPANRDLQKLRVAELEDGNLHLFTN
;
A
#
# COMPACT_ATOMS: atom_id res chain seq x y z
N MET A 1 -5.30 -38.61 -51.26
CA MET A 1 -5.35 -38.18 -49.83
C MET A 1 -4.31 -38.99 -49.06
N LYS A 2 -3.28 -38.34 -48.46
CA LYS A 2 -2.29 -39.05 -47.63
C LYS A 2 -3.00 -39.50 -46.35
N HIS A 3 -3.11 -40.79 -46.11
CA HIS A 3 -3.61 -41.34 -44.84
C HIS A 3 -2.58 -41.03 -43.74
N LEU A 4 -2.97 -40.26 -42.76
CA LEU A 4 -2.17 -40.02 -41.56
C LEU A 4 -2.02 -41.34 -40.79
N SER A 5 -0.78 -41.72 -40.47
CA SER A 5 -0.56 -42.89 -39.62
C SER A 5 -1.01 -42.55 -38.16
N ARG A 6 -1.41 -43.58 -37.39
CA ARG A 6 -1.79 -43.40 -35.97
C ARG A 6 -0.68 -42.67 -35.16
N ARG A 7 0.57 -42.97 -35.48
CA ARG A 7 1.73 -42.36 -34.86
C ARG A 7 1.86 -40.85 -35.17
N ASP A 8 1.62 -40.48 -36.44
CA ASP A 8 1.71 -39.09 -36.87
C ASP A 8 0.55 -38.24 -36.30
N PHE A 9 -0.64 -38.86 -36.23
CA PHE A 9 -1.79 -38.22 -35.56
C PHE A 9 -1.52 -37.96 -34.08
N LEU A 10 -1.01 -38.94 -33.33
CA LEU A 10 -0.67 -38.76 -31.92
C LEU A 10 0.41 -37.69 -31.71
N LYS A 11 1.46 -37.68 -32.55
CA LYS A 11 2.49 -36.64 -32.50
C LYS A 11 1.90 -35.25 -32.75
N LEU A 12 1.03 -35.14 -33.74
CA LEU A 12 0.36 -33.86 -34.05
C LEU A 12 -0.45 -33.36 -32.86
N CYS A 13 -1.28 -34.23 -32.27
CA CYS A 13 -2.10 -33.89 -31.10
C CYS A 13 -1.22 -33.45 -29.91
N THR A 14 -0.16 -34.20 -29.59
CA THR A 14 0.74 -33.87 -28.49
C THR A 14 1.45 -32.56 -28.72
N ASN A 15 2.01 -32.30 -29.88
CA ASN A 15 2.68 -31.08 -30.21
C ASN A 15 1.74 -29.86 -30.20
N SER A 16 0.51 -30.05 -30.72
CA SER A 16 -0.51 -28.99 -30.68
C SER A 16 -0.93 -28.64 -29.25
N LEU A 17 -1.10 -29.64 -28.38
CA LEU A 17 -1.43 -29.44 -26.98
C LEU A 17 -0.30 -28.73 -26.23
N LEU A 18 0.95 -29.15 -26.43
CA LEU A 18 2.12 -28.51 -25.85
C LEU A 18 2.28 -27.05 -26.31
N ALA A 19 2.07 -26.79 -27.61
CA ALA A 19 2.12 -25.43 -28.13
C ALA A 19 1.02 -24.54 -27.54
N LEU A 20 -0.20 -25.06 -27.43
CA LEU A 20 -1.33 -24.33 -26.84
C LEU A 20 -1.11 -24.04 -25.36
N THR A 21 -0.70 -25.04 -24.58
CA THR A 21 -0.43 -24.86 -23.15
C THR A 21 0.74 -23.88 -22.91
N GLY A 22 1.78 -23.96 -23.72
CA GLY A 22 2.90 -23.03 -23.69
C GLY A 22 2.46 -21.58 -23.99
N ALA A 23 1.67 -21.40 -25.04
CA ALA A 23 1.16 -20.08 -25.41
C ALA A 23 0.25 -19.47 -24.32
N LEU A 24 -0.66 -20.28 -23.75
CA LEU A 24 -1.52 -19.83 -22.65
C LEU A 24 -0.72 -19.52 -21.39
N GLY A 25 0.30 -20.32 -21.05
CA GLY A 25 1.16 -20.10 -19.90
C GLY A 25 1.97 -18.80 -20.02
N VAL A 26 2.61 -18.59 -21.18
CA VAL A 26 3.38 -17.35 -21.45
C VAL A 26 2.45 -16.14 -21.49
N GLY A 27 1.31 -16.23 -22.17
CA GLY A 27 0.33 -15.14 -22.23
C GLY A 27 -0.23 -14.78 -20.85
N GLY A 28 -0.55 -15.77 -20.04
CA GLY A 28 -0.98 -15.58 -18.66
C GLY A 28 0.09 -14.92 -17.79
N LEU A 29 1.35 -15.32 -17.94
CA LEU A 29 2.48 -14.73 -17.22
C LEU A 29 2.70 -13.27 -17.62
N ILE A 30 2.70 -12.95 -18.92
CA ILE A 30 2.82 -11.58 -19.41
C ILE A 30 1.69 -10.70 -18.86
N ARG A 31 0.44 -11.20 -18.90
CA ARG A 31 -0.70 -10.46 -18.36
C ARG A 31 -0.59 -10.26 -16.85
N TYR A 32 -0.13 -11.25 -16.11
CA TYR A 32 0.06 -11.16 -14.66
C TYR A 32 1.15 -10.15 -14.29
N LEU A 33 2.30 -10.19 -14.94
CA LEU A 33 3.41 -9.28 -14.68
C LEU A 33 3.14 -7.85 -15.18
N GLY A 34 2.31 -7.69 -16.21
CA GLY A 34 1.89 -6.38 -16.73
C GLY A 34 0.63 -5.82 -16.09
N TYR A 35 0.06 -6.49 -15.07
CA TYR A 35 -1.15 -6.01 -14.42
C TYR A 35 -0.88 -4.72 -13.66
N GLN A 36 -1.62 -3.67 -13.99
CA GLN A 36 -1.64 -2.40 -13.25
C GLN A 36 -3.02 -2.19 -12.67
N PHE A 37 -3.09 -1.63 -11.48
CA PHE A 37 -4.37 -1.22 -10.89
C PHE A 37 -4.95 -0.06 -11.71
N ASP A 38 -6.20 -0.19 -12.12
CA ASP A 38 -6.93 0.84 -12.84
C ASP A 38 -8.33 1.01 -12.22
N PRO A 39 -8.61 2.13 -11.55
CA PRO A 39 -7.71 3.27 -11.30
C PRO A 39 -6.61 2.95 -10.26
N PRO A 40 -5.48 3.68 -10.29
CA PRO A 40 -4.47 3.56 -9.24
C PRO A 40 -5.08 3.96 -7.88
N PRO A 41 -4.58 3.41 -6.77
CA PRO A 41 -5.08 3.77 -5.44
C PRO A 41 -4.96 5.29 -5.23
N PRO A 42 -5.96 5.94 -4.62
CA PRO A 42 -5.92 7.37 -4.38
C PRO A 42 -4.69 7.73 -3.52
N SER A 43 -3.97 8.75 -3.93
CA SER A 43 -2.81 9.29 -3.20
C SER A 43 -3.12 10.59 -2.47
N GLU A 44 -4.34 11.13 -2.66
CA GLU A 44 -4.85 12.35 -2.05
C GLU A 44 -6.20 12.06 -1.40
N PHE A 45 -6.37 12.55 -0.18
CA PHE A 45 -7.56 12.32 0.63
C PHE A 45 -8.01 13.64 1.25
N ASP A 46 -9.26 14.03 1.01
CA ASP A 46 -9.93 15.10 1.75
C ASP A 46 -10.22 14.60 3.17
N ILE A 47 -9.67 15.28 4.16
CA ILE A 47 -9.85 14.95 5.59
C ILE A 47 -10.71 15.99 6.31
N GLY A 48 -11.33 16.89 5.57
CA GLY A 48 -12.25 17.90 6.06
C GLY A 48 -11.59 19.16 6.61
N PRO A 49 -12.40 20.11 7.14
CA PRO A 49 -11.93 21.43 7.52
C PRO A 49 -10.99 21.40 8.74
N ALA A 50 -10.03 22.33 8.76
CA ALA A 50 -9.01 22.46 9.80
C ALA A 50 -9.59 22.62 11.21
N MET A 51 -10.80 23.17 11.33
CA MET A 51 -11.51 23.35 12.62
C MET A 51 -11.82 22.03 13.34
N ASN A 52 -11.88 20.92 12.60
CA ASN A 52 -12.09 19.57 13.18
C ASN A 52 -10.86 19.05 13.94
N TYR A 53 -9.72 19.73 13.81
CA TYR A 53 -8.44 19.31 14.38
C TYR A 53 -7.86 20.40 15.30
N PRO A 54 -8.36 20.52 16.53
CA PRO A 54 -7.96 21.59 17.43
C PRO A 54 -6.46 21.49 17.79
N LEU A 55 -5.88 22.62 18.23
CA LEU A 55 -4.50 22.67 18.67
C LEU A 55 -4.22 21.69 19.82
N ASN A 56 -3.08 21.03 19.79
CA ASN A 56 -2.65 19.96 20.69
C ASN A 56 -3.48 18.69 20.59
N SER A 57 -4.10 18.41 19.43
CA SER A 57 -4.83 17.17 19.15
C SER A 57 -3.97 16.16 18.39
N ARG A 58 -4.37 14.89 18.52
CA ARG A 58 -3.87 13.75 17.76
C ARG A 58 -5.05 12.91 17.31
N THR A 59 -5.30 12.87 16.01
CA THR A 59 -6.49 12.22 15.46
C THR A 59 -6.06 11.11 14.50
N ILE A 60 -6.44 9.87 14.80
CA ILE A 60 -6.29 8.74 13.86
C ILE A 60 -7.39 8.88 12.80
N LEU A 61 -7.01 8.83 11.52
CA LEU A 61 -7.94 8.94 10.42
C LEU A 61 -8.59 7.57 10.15
N ALA A 62 -9.95 7.54 10.14
CA ALA A 62 -10.70 6.28 10.17
C ALA A 62 -10.48 5.36 8.94
N HIS A 63 -10.23 5.96 7.77
CA HIS A 63 -10.13 5.23 6.50
C HIS A 63 -8.75 5.30 5.84
N ILE A 64 -7.81 5.95 6.51
CA ILE A 64 -6.44 6.15 6.02
C ILE A 64 -5.50 5.70 7.14
N PRO A 65 -4.53 4.83 6.90
CA PRO A 65 -3.58 4.42 7.93
C PRO A 65 -2.61 5.57 8.26
N ALA A 66 -3.13 6.63 8.87
CA ALA A 66 -2.41 7.83 9.24
C ALA A 66 -2.95 8.46 10.52
N ILE A 67 -2.08 9.18 11.23
CA ILE A 67 -2.44 10.03 12.36
C ILE A 67 -2.11 11.48 12.02
N LEU A 68 -3.08 12.36 12.19
CA LEU A 68 -2.92 13.81 12.09
C LEU A 68 -2.57 14.38 13.47
N ILE A 69 -1.57 15.21 13.52
CA ILE A 69 -1.05 15.85 14.74
C ILE A 69 -1.08 17.36 14.52
N HIS A 70 -1.79 18.08 15.41
CA HIS A 70 -1.81 19.52 15.42
C HIS A 70 -1.16 20.01 16.70
N ASP A 71 0.03 20.58 16.61
CA ASP A 71 0.77 21.13 17.74
C ASP A 71 1.26 22.57 17.43
N LYS A 72 2.06 23.15 18.33
CA LYS A 72 2.63 24.50 18.13
C LYS A 72 3.50 24.65 16.88
N LYS A 73 3.91 23.53 16.25
CA LYS A 73 4.68 23.51 15.00
C LYS A 73 3.78 23.45 13.76
N GLY A 74 2.45 23.40 13.98
CA GLY A 74 1.45 23.30 12.91
C GLY A 74 0.91 21.89 12.71
N LEU A 75 0.16 21.71 11.62
CA LEU A 75 -0.42 20.44 11.20
C LEU A 75 0.63 19.57 10.50
N ARG A 76 0.69 18.31 10.89
CA ARG A 76 1.54 17.29 10.28
C ARG A 76 0.88 15.91 10.37
N ALA A 77 1.19 15.04 9.46
CA ALA A 77 0.69 13.66 9.49
C ALA A 77 1.82 12.65 9.44
N ILE A 78 1.58 11.49 10.03
CA ILE A 78 2.49 10.35 10.07
C ILE A 78 1.71 9.12 9.60
N SER A 79 2.28 8.35 8.68
CA SER A 79 1.72 7.07 8.25
C SER A 79 1.71 6.08 9.41
N LEU A 80 0.61 5.37 9.59
CA LEU A 80 0.49 4.25 10.51
C LEU A 80 0.81 2.90 9.83
N ALA A 81 1.41 2.91 8.64
CA ALA A 81 1.93 1.71 7.98
C ALA A 81 3.36 1.41 8.48
N CYS A 82 3.53 0.23 9.07
CA CYS A 82 4.82 -0.23 9.59
C CYS A 82 5.86 -0.32 8.46
N THR A 83 7.04 0.27 8.67
CA THR A 83 8.11 0.29 7.67
C THR A 83 8.84 -1.05 7.50
N HIS A 84 8.42 -2.10 8.23
CA HIS A 84 8.89 -3.47 8.01
C HIS A 84 8.14 -4.13 6.84
N LEU A 85 6.83 -4.37 6.97
CA LEU A 85 6.00 -5.07 5.99
C LEU A 85 4.59 -4.46 5.83
N GLY A 86 4.40 -3.19 6.15
CA GLY A 86 3.16 -2.46 5.88
C GLY A 86 1.99 -2.72 6.83
N CYS A 87 2.15 -3.54 7.90
CA CYS A 87 1.08 -3.73 8.88
C CYS A 87 0.65 -2.40 9.50
N THR A 88 -0.64 -2.21 9.76
CA THR A 88 -1.14 -1.06 10.50
C THR A 88 -0.66 -1.13 11.94
N ILE A 89 -0.01 -0.06 12.39
CA ILE A 89 0.51 0.06 13.77
C ILE A 89 -0.55 0.63 14.71
N GLU A 90 -0.42 0.31 15.98
CA GLU A 90 -1.32 0.74 17.04
C GLU A 90 -0.66 1.81 17.91
N GLN A 91 -1.46 2.77 18.41
CA GLN A 91 -1.00 3.75 19.37
C GLN A 91 -0.88 3.10 20.76
N ARG A 92 0.23 3.41 21.43
CA ARG A 92 0.54 3.00 22.81
C ARG A 92 0.95 4.23 23.64
N ASN A 93 1.07 4.07 24.96
CA ASN A 93 1.45 5.17 25.85
C ASN A 93 2.84 5.76 25.54
N PHE A 94 3.76 4.95 25.00
CA PHE A 94 5.12 5.37 24.65
C PHE A 94 5.25 5.87 23.19
N GLY A 95 4.21 5.71 22.37
CA GLY A 95 4.24 6.02 20.94
C GLY A 95 3.42 5.03 20.13
N PHE A 96 4.07 4.21 19.30
CA PHE A 96 3.38 3.26 18.44
C PHE A 96 4.06 1.89 18.47
N GLU A 97 3.28 0.83 18.29
CA GLU A 97 3.75 -0.55 18.21
C GLU A 97 3.06 -1.30 17.06
N CYS A 98 3.86 -2.06 16.32
CA CYS A 98 3.35 -2.93 15.27
C CYS A 98 2.92 -4.27 15.85
N PRO A 99 1.64 -4.68 15.72
CA PRO A 99 1.16 -5.95 16.28
C PRO A 99 1.74 -7.17 15.58
N CYS A 100 2.20 -7.02 14.31
CA CYS A 100 2.69 -8.16 13.54
C CYS A 100 4.04 -8.68 14.06
N HIS A 101 5.02 -7.79 14.26
CA HIS A 101 6.39 -8.18 14.62
C HIS A 101 7.01 -7.27 15.70
N SER A 102 6.19 -6.58 16.48
CA SER A 102 6.60 -5.79 17.67
C SER A 102 7.66 -4.69 17.38
N SER A 103 7.71 -4.15 16.15
CA SER A 103 8.46 -2.92 15.89
C SER A 103 7.86 -1.77 16.67
N ARG A 104 8.71 -0.93 17.30
CA ARG A 104 8.28 0.19 18.14
C ARG A 104 8.79 1.52 17.62
N TYR A 105 7.96 2.53 17.74
CA TYR A 105 8.25 3.90 17.33
C TYR A 105 7.87 4.87 18.45
N ASP A 106 8.59 5.97 18.53
CA ASP A 106 8.23 7.04 19.44
C ASP A 106 6.97 7.80 18.96
N ILE A 107 6.56 8.76 19.77
CA ILE A 107 5.37 9.59 19.50
C ILE A 107 5.50 10.45 18.21
N ASN A 108 6.71 10.61 17.66
CA ASN A 108 6.99 11.33 16.41
C ASN A 108 7.24 10.41 15.22
N GLY A 109 7.06 9.08 15.42
CA GLY A 109 7.26 8.07 14.40
C GLY A 109 8.72 7.64 14.20
N LYS A 110 9.65 8.04 15.09
CA LYS A 110 11.04 7.58 15.04
C LYS A 110 11.15 6.16 15.54
N ILE A 111 11.91 5.32 14.83
CA ILE A 111 12.13 3.92 15.21
C ILE A 111 12.85 3.81 16.56
N LEU A 112 12.32 2.99 17.46
CA LEU A 112 12.89 2.66 18.75
C LEU A 112 13.38 1.21 18.82
N LYS A 113 12.64 0.29 18.13
CA LYS A 113 12.95 -1.15 18.13
C LYS A 113 12.49 -1.79 16.82
N GLY A 114 13.34 -2.60 16.21
CA GLY A 114 13.04 -3.38 15.03
C GLY A 114 12.12 -4.59 15.27
N PRO A 115 11.79 -5.34 14.20
CA PRO A 115 12.57 -5.53 12.97
C PRO A 115 12.49 -4.42 11.91
N ALA A 116 11.57 -3.46 11.99
CA ALA A 116 11.64 -2.26 11.14
C ALA A 116 13.00 -1.55 11.33
N ASN A 117 13.51 -0.93 10.26
CA ASN A 117 14.81 -0.25 10.25
C ASN A 117 14.74 1.21 9.77
N ARG A 118 13.54 1.73 9.60
CA ARG A 118 13.27 3.12 9.17
C ARG A 118 12.18 3.74 10.03
N ASP A 119 12.23 5.06 10.16
CA ASP A 119 11.17 5.86 10.78
C ASP A 119 9.86 5.73 9.97
N LEU A 120 8.73 6.02 10.62
CA LEU A 120 7.45 6.13 9.93
C LEU A 120 7.48 7.27 8.91
N GLN A 121 6.83 7.06 7.78
CA GLN A 121 6.74 8.07 6.74
C GLN A 121 5.97 9.29 7.23
N LYS A 122 6.53 10.48 7.04
CA LYS A 122 5.84 11.75 7.22
C LYS A 122 5.02 12.03 5.96
N LEU A 123 3.75 12.34 6.14
CA LEU A 123 2.82 12.63 5.07
C LEU A 123 2.61 14.14 4.95
N ARG A 124 2.45 14.63 3.73
CA ARG A 124 2.17 16.03 3.47
C ARG A 124 0.70 16.31 3.76
N VAL A 125 0.44 17.41 4.47
CA VAL A 125 -0.90 17.96 4.69
C VAL A 125 -0.90 19.36 4.14
N ALA A 126 -1.94 19.73 3.40
CA ALA A 126 -2.13 21.08 2.89
C ALA A 126 -3.61 21.46 2.96
N GLU A 127 -3.91 22.72 3.24
CA GLU A 127 -5.22 23.30 3.07
C GLU A 127 -5.34 23.77 1.63
N LEU A 128 -6.41 23.37 0.95
CA LEU A 128 -6.67 23.73 -0.43
C LEU A 128 -7.72 24.86 -0.53
N GLU A 129 -8.02 25.31 -1.73
CA GLU A 129 -8.94 26.41 -2.01
C GLU A 129 -10.38 26.17 -1.55
N ASP A 130 -10.74 24.88 -1.37
CA ASP A 130 -12.04 24.46 -0.83
C ASP A 130 -12.18 24.69 0.70
N GLY A 131 -11.08 25.08 1.38
CA GLY A 131 -11.02 25.28 2.83
C GLY A 131 -10.87 23.98 3.63
N ASN A 132 -10.69 22.84 2.95
CA ASN A 132 -10.45 21.55 3.57
C ASN A 132 -8.95 21.23 3.63
N LEU A 133 -8.59 20.39 4.59
CA LEU A 133 -7.28 19.77 4.66
C LEU A 133 -7.22 18.54 3.76
N HIS A 134 -6.18 18.47 2.98
CA HIS A 134 -5.88 17.33 2.12
C HIS A 134 -4.61 16.64 2.58
N LEU A 135 -4.68 15.32 2.70
CA LEU A 135 -3.57 14.44 3.06
C LEU A 135 -3.04 13.75 1.81
N PHE A 136 -1.72 13.79 1.61
CA PHE A 136 -1.03 13.17 0.48
C PHE A 136 -0.16 12.02 0.98
N THR A 137 -0.34 10.83 0.38
CA THR A 137 0.33 9.57 0.77
C THR A 137 1.48 9.15 -0.15
N ASN A 138 1.78 9.96 -1.17
CA ASN A 138 2.87 9.77 -2.13
C ASN A 138 4.15 10.53 -1.75
#